data_6d4b5b69f28fcb91ac533db7c7946c45
#
_entry.id   6d4b5b69f28fcb91ac533db7c7946c45
#
_cell.length_a   1.000
_cell.length_b   1.000
_cell.length_c   1.000
_cell.angle_alpha   90.00
_cell.angle_beta   90.00
_cell.angle_gamma   90.00
#
_symmetry.space_group_name_H-M   'P 1'
#
loop_
_entity.id
_entity.type
_entity.pdbx_description
1 polymer ?
#
loop_
_entity_poly.entity_id
_entity_poly.type
_entity_poly.pdbx_seq_one_letter_code
_entity_poly.pdbx_strand_id
1 'polypeptide(L)'
;MDISLPEKLSAEQIKDKARALGAELVGIADGRAMDRHPPDPANPRRPADISGPDSARVIVLGLHVLGGTSRVPEWNSRHKFHNDELTLTALEEIALDLVYWLEGRGHTGLIVPHHMVEPVDPAADPTGYNPPLLPLDHAAVEAGLGTLGLNLQLLTPEYGPR
;
A
#
# COMPACT_ATOMS: atom_id res chain seq x y z
N MET A 1 17.32 -29.01 -0.99
CA MET A 1 16.30 -28.00 -0.66
C MET A 1 15.00 -28.74 -0.48
N ASP A 2 14.55 -28.82 0.73
CA ASP A 2 13.25 -29.44 1.04
C ASP A 2 12.17 -28.46 0.61
N ILE A 3 11.52 -28.72 -0.53
CA ILE A 3 10.44 -27.87 -1.04
C ILE A 3 9.18 -28.30 -0.27
N SER A 4 9.09 -27.85 0.97
CA SER A 4 7.84 -27.97 1.70
C SER A 4 6.78 -27.08 1.01
N LEU A 5 5.57 -27.62 0.82
CA LEU A 5 4.46 -26.83 0.30
C LEU A 5 4.20 -25.63 1.21
N PRO A 6 3.81 -24.46 0.65
CA PRO A 6 3.47 -23.29 1.45
C PRO A 6 2.40 -23.61 2.50
N GLU A 7 2.60 -23.08 3.70
CA GLU A 7 1.60 -23.19 4.78
C GLU A 7 0.28 -22.54 4.34
N LYS A 8 -0.84 -23.18 4.58
CA LYS A 8 -2.14 -22.58 4.26
C LYS A 8 -2.49 -21.53 5.31
N LEU A 9 -2.36 -20.25 4.93
CA LEU A 9 -2.72 -19.12 5.77
C LEU A 9 -4.13 -18.60 5.46
N SER A 10 -4.91 -18.30 6.50
CA SER A 10 -6.16 -17.57 6.36
C SER A 10 -5.92 -16.06 6.30
N ALA A 11 -6.88 -15.31 5.73
CA ALA A 11 -6.83 -13.86 5.73
C ALA A 11 -6.73 -13.27 7.15
N GLU A 12 -7.44 -13.85 8.12
CA GLU A 12 -7.39 -13.39 9.52
C GLU A 12 -6.03 -13.61 10.16
N GLN A 13 -5.37 -14.75 9.93
CA GLN A 13 -4.01 -14.97 10.44
C GLN A 13 -3.02 -13.92 9.92
N ILE A 14 -3.13 -13.52 8.65
CA ILE A 14 -2.29 -12.48 8.05
C ILE A 14 -2.61 -11.12 8.67
N LYS A 15 -3.89 -10.77 8.79
CA LYS A 15 -4.33 -9.52 9.40
C LYS A 15 -3.90 -9.41 10.87
N ASP A 16 -4.08 -10.48 11.65
CA ASP A 16 -3.69 -10.51 13.05
C ASP A 16 -2.18 -10.38 13.22
N LYS A 17 -1.40 -11.02 12.33
CA LYS A 17 0.05 -10.84 12.34
C LYS A 17 0.45 -9.39 12.02
N ALA A 18 -0.15 -8.77 11.01
CA ALA A 18 0.13 -7.39 10.66
C ALA A 18 -0.23 -6.41 11.82
N ARG A 19 -1.38 -6.63 12.47
CA ARG A 19 -1.77 -5.85 13.66
C ARG A 19 -0.79 -6.07 14.83
N ALA A 20 -0.36 -7.29 15.04
CA ALA A 20 0.65 -7.60 16.07
C ALA A 20 2.01 -6.95 15.79
N LEU A 21 2.33 -6.65 14.54
CA LEU A 21 3.51 -5.89 14.14
C LEU A 21 3.32 -4.37 14.25
N GLY A 22 2.09 -3.90 14.49
CA GLY A 22 1.79 -2.49 14.74
C GLY A 22 0.93 -1.81 13.66
N ALA A 23 0.50 -2.51 12.61
CA ALA A 23 -0.43 -1.93 11.64
C ALA A 23 -1.81 -1.67 12.27
N GLU A 24 -2.36 -0.48 12.07
CA GLU A 24 -3.67 -0.09 12.61
C GLU A 24 -4.80 -0.47 11.64
N LEU A 25 -4.56 -0.29 10.35
CA LEU A 25 -5.45 -0.73 9.29
C LEU A 25 -4.80 -1.86 8.50
N VAL A 26 -5.55 -2.93 8.28
CA VAL A 26 -5.08 -4.06 7.48
C VAL A 26 -6.22 -4.58 6.61
N GLY A 27 -6.02 -4.52 5.30
CA GLY A 27 -6.93 -5.07 4.32
C GLY A 27 -6.23 -6.04 3.37
N ILE A 28 -7.00 -6.89 2.71
CA ILE A 28 -6.48 -7.81 1.69
C ILE A 28 -7.38 -7.73 0.47
N ALA A 29 -6.83 -7.22 -0.62
CA ALA A 29 -7.51 -7.15 -1.91
C ALA A 29 -7.22 -8.39 -2.76
N ASP A 30 -8.12 -8.68 -3.69
CA ASP A 30 -7.90 -9.65 -4.75
C ASP A 30 -7.13 -8.99 -5.90
N GLY A 31 -5.84 -9.29 -6.02
CA GLY A 31 -4.98 -8.73 -7.05
C GLY A 31 -5.50 -8.99 -8.47
N ARG A 32 -6.10 -10.16 -8.71
CA ARG A 32 -6.70 -10.48 -10.03
C ARG A 32 -7.93 -9.63 -10.33
N ALA A 33 -8.69 -9.22 -9.30
CA ALA A 33 -9.79 -8.28 -9.49
C ALA A 33 -9.25 -6.90 -9.84
N MET A 34 -8.21 -6.45 -9.16
CA MET A 34 -7.51 -5.19 -9.48
C MET A 34 -6.93 -5.20 -10.90
N ASP A 35 -6.35 -6.31 -11.35
CA ASP A 35 -5.83 -6.46 -12.71
C ASP A 35 -6.92 -6.27 -13.79
N ARG A 36 -8.14 -6.73 -13.51
CA ARG A 36 -9.29 -6.61 -14.45
C ARG A 36 -9.94 -5.23 -14.44
N HIS A 37 -9.83 -4.52 -13.33
CA HIS A 37 -10.52 -3.24 -13.10
C HIS A 37 -9.54 -2.16 -12.63
N PRO A 38 -8.50 -1.82 -13.44
CA PRO A 38 -7.59 -0.75 -13.07
C PRO A 38 -8.33 0.59 -13.01
N PRO A 39 -7.96 1.51 -12.09
CA PRO A 39 -8.63 2.80 -11.95
C PRO A 39 -8.47 3.69 -13.18
N ASP A 40 -7.37 3.56 -13.89
CA ASP A 40 -7.13 4.19 -15.20
C ASP A 40 -6.87 3.12 -16.27
N PRO A 41 -7.85 2.79 -17.10
CA PRO A 41 -7.67 1.81 -18.18
C PRO A 41 -6.66 2.23 -19.26
N ALA A 42 -6.42 3.53 -19.43
CA ALA A 42 -5.48 4.04 -20.43
C ALA A 42 -4.01 3.89 -19.95
N ASN A 43 -3.80 3.91 -18.63
CA ASN A 43 -2.51 3.72 -18.00
C ASN A 43 -2.64 2.76 -16.81
N PRO A 44 -2.94 1.48 -17.06
CA PRO A 44 -3.19 0.53 -16.00
C PRO A 44 -1.91 0.30 -15.19
N ARG A 45 -2.03 0.37 -13.88
CA ARG A 45 -0.99 0.04 -12.91
C ARG A 45 -1.50 -1.12 -12.09
N ARG A 46 -1.18 -2.32 -12.54
CA ARG A 46 -1.77 -3.56 -12.03
C ARG A 46 -0.78 -4.29 -11.13
N PRO A 47 -1.26 -5.01 -10.11
CA PRO A 47 -0.42 -5.92 -9.34
C PRO A 47 0.41 -6.86 -10.22
N ALA A 48 -0.17 -7.40 -11.30
CA ALA A 48 0.51 -8.29 -12.23
C ALA A 48 1.68 -7.63 -12.98
N ASP A 49 1.68 -6.32 -13.16
CA ASP A 49 2.78 -5.59 -13.80
C ASP A 49 4.01 -5.51 -12.87
N ILE A 50 3.82 -5.67 -11.55
CA ILE A 50 4.88 -5.61 -10.54
C ILE A 50 5.49 -7.00 -10.28
N SER A 51 4.66 -8.00 -9.93
CA SER A 51 5.16 -9.32 -9.52
C SER A 51 4.66 -10.49 -10.37
N GLY A 52 3.99 -10.22 -11.50
CA GLY A 52 3.53 -11.24 -12.43
C GLY A 52 2.56 -12.25 -11.77
N PRO A 53 2.82 -13.56 -11.86
CA PRO A 53 1.87 -14.59 -11.41
C PRO A 53 1.65 -14.60 -9.88
N ASP A 54 2.53 -14.01 -9.10
CA ASP A 54 2.48 -14.02 -7.64
C ASP A 54 1.61 -12.92 -7.04
N SER A 55 1.05 -12.05 -7.90
CA SER A 55 0.22 -10.91 -7.52
C SER A 55 -1.22 -11.25 -7.11
N ALA A 56 -1.50 -12.50 -6.74
CA ALA A 56 -2.87 -12.95 -6.45
C ALA A 56 -3.54 -12.24 -5.28
N ARG A 57 -2.77 -11.69 -4.37
CA ARG A 57 -3.27 -10.93 -3.21
C ARG A 57 -2.43 -9.67 -2.99
N VAL A 58 -3.12 -8.59 -2.64
CA VAL A 58 -2.51 -7.32 -2.25
C VAL A 58 -2.87 -7.07 -0.79
N ILE A 59 -1.87 -7.08 0.09
CA ILE A 59 -2.05 -6.76 1.50
C ILE A 59 -1.81 -5.28 1.65
N VAL A 60 -2.79 -4.56 2.18
CA VAL A 60 -2.73 -3.11 2.40
C VAL A 60 -2.62 -2.86 3.89
N LEU A 61 -1.60 -2.10 4.26
CA LEU A 61 -1.33 -1.70 5.64
C LEU A 61 -1.52 -0.19 5.77
N GLY A 62 -1.98 0.26 6.93
CA GLY A 62 -2.12 1.68 7.21
C GLY A 62 -1.81 2.03 8.65
N LEU A 63 -1.28 3.24 8.83
CA LEU A 63 -1.14 3.93 10.10
C LEU A 63 -1.86 5.28 10.00
N HIS A 64 -2.39 5.77 11.09
CA HIS A 64 -2.99 7.10 11.11
C HIS A 64 -1.91 8.19 11.02
N VAL A 65 -2.23 9.28 10.37
CA VAL A 65 -1.37 10.46 10.34
C VAL A 65 -1.39 11.14 11.70
N LEU A 66 -0.21 11.51 12.21
CA LEU A 66 -0.09 12.13 13.53
C LEU A 66 -0.93 13.42 13.63
N GLY A 67 -1.80 13.52 14.63
CA GLY A 67 -2.70 14.66 14.80
C GLY A 67 -1.98 16.00 14.94
N GLY A 68 -0.71 16.00 15.35
CA GLY A 68 0.13 17.19 15.39
C GLY A 68 0.47 17.77 14.03
N THR A 69 0.59 16.91 13.00
CA THR A 69 0.94 17.36 11.63
C THR A 69 -0.15 18.22 10.99
N SER A 70 -1.42 17.97 11.32
CA SER A 70 -2.55 18.76 10.84
C SER A 70 -2.64 20.16 11.46
N ARG A 71 -1.88 20.43 12.52
CA ARG A 71 -1.84 21.71 13.24
C ARG A 71 -0.62 22.54 12.90
N VAL A 72 0.31 22.00 12.11
CA VAL A 72 1.51 22.72 11.68
C VAL A 72 1.10 23.82 10.70
N PRO A 73 1.51 25.08 10.90
CA PRO A 73 1.26 26.14 9.94
C PRO A 73 1.84 25.81 8.57
N GLU A 74 1.20 26.25 7.49
CA GLU A 74 1.55 25.94 6.11
C GLU A 74 3.02 26.23 5.78
N TRP A 75 3.56 27.34 6.31
CA TRP A 75 4.98 27.72 6.12
C TRP A 75 5.97 26.80 6.84
N ASN A 76 5.51 25.88 7.71
CA ASN A 76 6.35 24.95 8.45
C ASN A 76 6.27 23.51 7.88
N SER A 77 6.13 23.40 6.57
CA SER A 77 5.98 22.14 5.85
C SER A 77 7.12 21.13 6.10
N ARG A 78 8.31 21.59 6.46
CA ARG A 78 9.46 20.72 6.77
C ARG A 78 9.20 19.81 7.99
N HIS A 79 8.58 20.33 9.03
CA HIS A 79 8.22 19.54 10.22
C HIS A 79 7.13 18.53 9.89
N LYS A 80 6.12 18.94 9.08
CA LYS A 80 5.10 18.02 8.60
C LYS A 80 5.72 16.88 7.80
N PHE A 81 6.53 17.22 6.80
CA PHE A 81 7.21 16.24 5.96
C PHE A 81 8.03 15.24 6.78
N HIS A 82 8.83 15.72 7.73
CA HIS A 82 9.63 14.83 8.58
C HIS A 82 8.78 13.85 9.41
N ASN A 83 7.66 14.30 9.96
CA ASN A 83 6.76 13.42 10.72
C ASN A 83 6.04 12.42 9.81
N ASP A 84 5.63 12.85 8.62
CA ASP A 84 5.03 11.95 7.62
C ASP A 84 6.03 10.87 7.20
N GLU A 85 7.30 11.22 6.92
CA GLU A 85 8.36 10.29 6.58
C GLU A 85 8.65 9.27 7.69
N LEU A 86 8.64 9.70 8.96
CA LEU A 86 8.80 8.78 10.09
C LEU A 86 7.65 7.78 10.18
N THR A 87 6.41 8.23 9.95
CA THR A 87 5.23 7.35 9.95
C THR A 87 5.30 6.35 8.80
N LEU A 88 5.71 6.80 7.62
CA LEU A 88 5.90 5.94 6.45
C LEU A 88 7.03 4.93 6.65
N THR A 89 8.15 5.35 7.25
CA THR A 89 9.26 4.45 7.59
C THR A 89 8.80 3.34 8.55
N ALA A 90 8.04 3.70 9.58
CA ALA A 90 7.48 2.72 10.51
C ALA A 90 6.53 1.73 9.79
N LEU A 91 5.74 2.22 8.82
CA LEU A 91 4.85 1.37 8.02
C LEU A 91 5.65 0.41 7.12
N GLU A 92 6.75 0.86 6.52
CA GLU A 92 7.64 0.03 5.71
C GLU A 92 8.36 -1.03 6.55
N GLU A 93 8.76 -0.73 7.78
CA GLU A 93 9.32 -1.71 8.72
C GLU A 93 8.29 -2.80 9.05
N ILE A 94 7.04 -2.43 9.33
CA ILE A 94 5.94 -3.39 9.55
C ILE A 94 5.74 -4.27 8.31
N ALA A 95 5.76 -3.68 7.11
CA ALA A 95 5.61 -4.41 5.86
C ALA A 95 6.77 -5.41 5.64
N LEU A 96 8.00 -5.00 5.94
CA LEU A 96 9.18 -5.86 5.83
C LEU A 96 9.10 -7.05 6.78
N ASP A 97 8.75 -6.82 8.03
CA ASP A 97 8.60 -7.88 9.03
C ASP A 97 7.47 -8.86 8.65
N LEU A 98 6.38 -8.35 8.07
CA LEU A 98 5.29 -9.18 7.58
C LEU A 98 5.75 -10.05 6.39
N VAL A 99 6.52 -9.49 5.46
CA VAL A 99 7.07 -10.25 4.32
C VAL A 99 8.01 -11.36 4.82
N TYR A 100 8.93 -11.08 5.73
CA TYR A 100 9.78 -12.12 6.33
C TYR A 100 8.97 -13.21 7.02
N TRP A 101 7.89 -12.86 7.70
CA TRP A 101 7.00 -13.83 8.34
C TRP A 101 6.27 -14.70 7.31
N LEU A 102 5.88 -14.15 6.16
CA LEU A 102 5.25 -14.87 5.04
C LEU A 102 6.26 -15.80 4.36
N GLU A 103 7.47 -15.30 4.07
CA GLU A 103 8.53 -16.08 3.43
C GLU A 103 8.97 -17.27 4.29
N GLY A 104 9.04 -17.09 5.61
CA GLY A 104 9.28 -18.19 6.55
C GLY A 104 8.23 -19.29 6.52
N ARG A 105 7.08 -19.07 5.84
CA ARG A 105 5.97 -20.01 5.64
C ARG A 105 5.80 -20.45 4.18
N GLY A 106 6.78 -20.12 3.34
CA GLY A 106 6.82 -20.51 1.93
C GLY A 106 6.01 -19.62 0.99
N HIS A 107 5.59 -18.42 1.45
CA HIS A 107 4.93 -17.43 0.61
C HIS A 107 5.91 -16.34 0.21
N THR A 108 5.98 -16.02 -1.07
CA THR A 108 6.74 -14.87 -1.56
C THR A 108 5.96 -13.57 -1.35
N GLY A 109 6.66 -12.49 -1.04
CA GLY A 109 6.07 -11.17 -0.89
C GLY A 109 6.98 -10.09 -1.46
N LEU A 110 6.39 -9.01 -1.97
CA LEU A 110 7.09 -7.84 -2.45
C LEU A 110 6.45 -6.59 -1.86
N ILE A 111 7.27 -5.70 -1.32
CA ILE A 111 6.80 -4.41 -0.79
C ILE A 111 6.70 -3.43 -1.95
N VAL A 112 5.54 -2.78 -2.08
CA VAL A 112 5.35 -1.67 -3.02
C VAL A 112 5.59 -0.37 -2.28
N PRO A 113 6.67 0.35 -2.58
CA PRO A 113 7.02 1.58 -1.88
C PRO A 113 6.04 2.71 -2.23
N HIS A 114 5.68 3.52 -1.23
CA HIS A 114 4.74 4.62 -1.37
C HIS A 114 5.25 5.79 -2.22
N HIS A 115 6.57 6.00 -2.22
CA HIS A 115 7.21 7.17 -2.84
C HIS A 115 7.84 6.88 -4.21
N MET A 116 7.89 5.62 -4.63
CA MET A 116 8.43 5.29 -5.94
C MET A 116 7.37 5.50 -7.01
N VAL A 117 7.78 6.23 -8.02
CA VAL A 117 7.03 6.48 -9.23
C VAL A 117 7.78 5.87 -10.41
N GLU A 118 7.06 5.48 -11.44
CA GLU A 118 7.70 5.03 -12.66
C GLU A 118 8.20 6.24 -13.44
N PRO A 119 9.49 6.29 -13.82
CA PRO A 119 9.98 7.39 -14.64
C PRO A 119 9.30 7.38 -16.00
N VAL A 120 8.67 8.50 -16.35
CA VAL A 120 8.04 8.71 -17.67
C VAL A 120 8.99 9.58 -18.49
N ASP A 121 9.15 9.21 -19.77
CA ASP A 121 9.90 10.04 -20.72
C ASP A 121 9.21 11.42 -20.85
N PRO A 122 9.90 12.53 -20.51
CA PRO A 122 9.32 13.86 -20.64
C PRO A 122 8.89 14.23 -22.07
N ALA A 123 9.44 13.55 -23.07
CA ALA A 123 9.02 13.72 -24.46
C ALA A 123 7.69 13.03 -24.75
N ALA A 124 7.36 11.95 -24.04
CA ALA A 124 6.10 11.23 -24.18
C ALA A 124 4.99 11.84 -23.31
N ASP A 125 5.34 12.38 -22.14
CA ASP A 125 4.39 13.07 -21.26
C ASP A 125 4.97 14.40 -20.76
N PRO A 126 4.65 15.50 -21.46
CA PRO A 126 5.13 16.83 -21.08
C PRO A 126 4.48 17.37 -19.79
N THR A 127 3.49 16.69 -19.21
CA THR A 127 2.88 17.11 -17.93
C THR A 127 3.82 16.91 -16.75
N GLY A 128 4.85 16.06 -16.91
CA GLY A 128 5.78 15.71 -15.84
C GLY A 128 5.16 14.86 -14.73
N TYR A 129 3.95 14.31 -14.95
CA TYR A 129 3.31 13.43 -13.99
C TYR A 129 3.94 12.05 -14.04
N ASN A 130 4.57 11.65 -12.95
CA ASN A 130 5.09 10.30 -12.78
C ASN A 130 4.07 9.48 -11.95
N PRO A 131 3.36 8.53 -12.58
CA PRO A 131 2.38 7.73 -11.86
C PRO A 131 3.05 6.81 -10.83
N PRO A 132 2.37 6.48 -9.71
CA PRO A 132 2.88 5.51 -8.75
C PRO A 132 2.99 4.12 -9.38
N LEU A 133 3.84 3.26 -8.83
CA LEU A 133 3.96 1.84 -9.27
C LEU A 133 2.64 1.09 -9.11
N LEU A 134 1.90 1.39 -8.05
CA LEU A 134 0.54 0.90 -7.81
C LEU A 134 -0.27 2.04 -7.18
N PRO A 135 -1.53 2.29 -7.59
CA PRO A 135 -2.42 3.22 -6.92
C PRO A 135 -2.80 2.69 -5.52
N LEU A 136 -2.15 3.19 -4.47
CA LEU A 136 -2.30 2.66 -3.10
C LEU A 136 -3.67 2.96 -2.52
N ASP A 137 -4.25 4.08 -2.85
CA ASP A 137 -5.61 4.50 -2.49
C ASP A 137 -6.67 3.55 -3.08
N HIS A 138 -6.53 3.21 -4.36
CA HIS A 138 -7.36 2.21 -5.01
C HIS A 138 -7.19 0.82 -4.37
N ALA A 139 -5.95 0.40 -4.11
CA ALA A 139 -5.68 -0.85 -3.42
C ALA A 139 -6.34 -0.90 -2.04
N ALA A 140 -6.36 0.22 -1.30
CA ALA A 140 -7.02 0.32 -0.01
C ALA A 140 -8.55 0.19 -0.11
N VAL A 141 -9.17 0.77 -1.14
CA VAL A 141 -10.60 0.61 -1.42
C VAL A 141 -10.92 -0.84 -1.77
N GLU A 142 -10.17 -1.45 -2.66
CA GLU A 142 -10.34 -2.86 -3.05
C GLU A 142 -10.10 -3.84 -1.88
N ALA A 143 -9.25 -3.45 -0.92
CA ALA A 143 -9.03 -4.18 0.32
C ALA A 143 -10.14 -3.97 1.37
N GLY A 144 -11.13 -3.12 1.09
CA GLY A 144 -12.27 -2.85 1.95
C GLY A 144 -11.96 -1.92 3.14
N LEU A 145 -10.88 -1.12 3.06
CA LEU A 145 -10.48 -0.21 4.14
C LEU A 145 -11.25 1.11 4.15
N GLY A 146 -11.92 1.46 3.07
CA GLY A 146 -12.67 2.71 3.00
C GLY A 146 -13.15 3.03 1.59
N THR A 147 -13.41 4.31 1.35
CA THR A 147 -13.83 4.87 0.05
C THR A 147 -12.98 6.08 -0.31
N LEU A 148 -12.91 6.42 -1.59
CA LEU A 148 -12.25 7.66 -2.02
C LEU A 148 -13.18 8.86 -1.87
N GLY A 149 -12.67 9.91 -1.24
CA GLY A 149 -13.32 11.22 -1.23
C GLY A 149 -13.17 11.97 -2.55
N LEU A 150 -13.89 13.08 -2.69
CA LEU A 150 -13.78 13.96 -3.88
C LEU A 150 -12.37 14.54 -4.08
N ASN A 151 -11.57 14.61 -3.02
CA ASN A 151 -10.18 15.06 -3.03
C ASN A 151 -9.18 13.91 -3.26
N LEU A 152 -9.66 12.73 -3.67
CA LEU A 152 -8.88 11.52 -3.91
C LEU A 152 -8.15 10.96 -2.67
N GLN A 153 -8.55 11.39 -1.47
CA GLN A 153 -8.03 10.81 -0.23
C GLN A 153 -8.89 9.65 0.23
N LEU A 154 -8.25 8.64 0.81
CA LEU A 154 -8.95 7.51 1.42
C LEU A 154 -9.71 7.99 2.67
N LEU A 155 -11.01 7.70 2.70
CA LEU A 155 -11.88 7.91 3.86
C LEU A 155 -12.11 6.58 4.54
N THR A 156 -11.61 6.40 5.73
CA THR A 156 -11.80 5.17 6.51
C THR A 156 -12.88 5.36 7.58
N PRO A 157 -13.62 4.29 7.94
CA PRO A 157 -14.61 4.38 9.02
C PRO A 157 -13.98 4.77 10.37
N GLU A 158 -12.74 4.33 10.62
CA GLU A 158 -12.05 4.50 11.90
C GLU A 158 -11.42 5.88 12.05
N TYR A 159 -10.83 6.42 10.98
CA TYR A 159 -10.00 7.64 11.03
C TYR A 159 -10.51 8.78 10.17
N GLY A 160 -11.57 8.57 9.37
CA GLY A 160 -12.02 9.55 8.40
C GLY A 160 -10.97 9.82 7.32
N PRO A 161 -10.72 11.10 6.96
CA PRO A 161 -9.76 11.49 5.91
C PRO A 161 -8.32 11.64 6.43
N ARG A 162 -7.88 10.80 7.37
CA ARG A 162 -6.56 10.93 8.01
C ARG A 162 -5.73 9.67 7.89
#